data_196c24e4edc47d794a1a74ce27af3c4b
#
_entry.id   196c24e4edc47d794a1a74ce27af3c4b
#
_cell.length_a   1.000
_cell.length_b   1.000
_cell.length_c   1.000
_cell.angle_alpha   90.00
_cell.angle_beta   90.00
_cell.angle_gamma   90.00
#
_symmetry.space_group_name_H-M   'P 1'
#
loop_
_entity.id
_entity.type
_entity.pdbx_description
1 polymer ?
#
loop_
_entity_poly.entity_id
_entity_poly.type
_entity_poly.pdbx_seq_one_letter_code
_entity_poly.pdbx_strand_id
1 'polypeptide(L)'
;MINSLVRIGIICPCDIEYQSCKEILKLHNETELAGRLISSRREKDVEVIAIKAGPGKIQCASATQLIIDKFEPDFVFDVGASGSLSVDVNLYDIVCGEHSFEYDVCPTDKLAKMPDDLKTSTVLNKVFSKEVLKEFSNWAKINMGTIIKVGNIASGEKDVDNKELRQELHHKLGAIACNWETSAALKTAQLNEIKSFSFRVITDNADEEVEDDLNANWGKALEIMFKALNKFIFEGWVNKI
;
A
#
# COMPACT_ATOMS: atom_id res chain seq x y z
N MET A 1 23.89 -10.37 -20.32
CA MET A 1 23.47 -10.28 -18.90
C MET A 1 22.16 -11.05 -18.80
N ILE A 2 22.09 -12.10 -17.99
CA ILE A 2 20.84 -12.81 -17.72
C ILE A 2 20.07 -11.86 -16.83
N ASN A 3 19.00 -11.23 -17.35
CA ASN A 3 18.08 -10.48 -16.48
C ASN A 3 17.49 -11.47 -15.47
N SER A 4 17.78 -11.27 -14.20
CA SER A 4 17.17 -12.05 -13.13
C SER A 4 15.67 -11.74 -13.10
N LEU A 5 14.85 -12.77 -12.93
CA LEU A 5 13.41 -12.62 -12.76
C LEU A 5 13.14 -11.80 -11.49
N VAL A 6 12.41 -10.70 -11.63
CA VAL A 6 11.94 -9.88 -10.50
C VAL A 6 10.56 -10.39 -10.08
N ARG A 7 10.41 -10.77 -8.81
CA ARG A 7 9.16 -11.22 -8.23
C ARG A 7 8.56 -10.17 -7.30
N ILE A 8 7.27 -9.91 -7.45
CA ILE A 8 6.52 -8.92 -6.66
C ILE A 8 5.33 -9.62 -6.01
N GLY A 9 5.31 -9.64 -4.68
CA GLY A 9 4.14 -10.03 -3.90
C GLY A 9 3.23 -8.81 -3.69
N ILE A 10 1.95 -8.91 -4.04
CA ILE A 10 0.96 -7.85 -3.82
C ILE A 10 -0.03 -8.31 -2.75
N ILE A 11 -0.18 -7.52 -1.70
CA ILE A 11 -1.07 -7.78 -0.58
C ILE A 11 -2.33 -6.92 -0.75
N CYS A 12 -3.46 -7.58 -1.03
CA CYS A 12 -4.76 -6.96 -1.19
C CYS A 12 -5.64 -7.31 0.02
N PRO A 13 -5.94 -6.36 0.93
CA PRO A 13 -6.72 -6.63 2.13
C PRO A 13 -8.14 -7.16 1.85
N CYS A 14 -8.89 -6.50 0.97
CA CYS A 14 -10.30 -6.76 0.73
C CYS A 14 -10.56 -7.48 -0.58
N ASP A 15 -11.76 -8.08 -0.71
CA ASP A 15 -12.15 -8.79 -1.93
C ASP A 15 -12.18 -7.86 -3.15
N ILE A 16 -12.79 -6.68 -3.01
CA ILE A 16 -12.87 -5.71 -4.11
C ILE A 16 -11.49 -5.25 -4.60
N GLU A 17 -10.52 -5.11 -3.68
CA GLU A 17 -9.13 -4.76 -4.01
C GLU A 17 -8.45 -5.90 -4.76
N TYR A 18 -8.62 -7.13 -4.28
CA TYR A 18 -8.07 -8.32 -4.94
C TYR A 18 -8.65 -8.52 -6.35
N GLN A 19 -9.97 -8.40 -6.52
CA GLN A 19 -10.60 -8.54 -7.82
C GLN A 19 -10.15 -7.43 -8.79
N SER A 20 -10.11 -6.18 -8.34
CA SER A 20 -9.61 -5.05 -9.14
C SER A 20 -8.14 -5.24 -9.54
N CYS A 21 -7.30 -5.71 -8.60
CA CYS A 21 -5.91 -6.05 -8.87
C CYS A 21 -5.80 -7.12 -9.95
N LYS A 22 -6.53 -8.23 -9.76
CA LYS A 22 -6.54 -9.37 -10.68
C LYS A 22 -6.97 -8.95 -12.08
N GLU A 23 -8.05 -8.21 -12.20
CA GLU A 23 -8.60 -7.76 -13.50
C GLU A 23 -7.65 -6.80 -14.21
N ILE A 24 -7.20 -5.74 -13.56
CA ILE A 24 -6.44 -4.65 -14.20
C ILE A 24 -5.00 -5.07 -14.50
N LEU A 25 -4.37 -5.82 -13.60
CA LEU A 25 -3.04 -6.39 -13.83
C LEU A 25 -3.09 -7.66 -14.69
N LYS A 26 -4.28 -8.14 -15.06
CA LYS A 26 -4.52 -9.35 -15.86
C LYS A 26 -3.85 -10.58 -15.25
N LEU A 27 -4.04 -10.76 -13.94
CA LEU A 27 -3.52 -11.93 -13.25
C LEU A 27 -4.37 -13.16 -13.58
N HIS A 28 -3.71 -14.28 -13.78
CA HIS A 28 -4.31 -15.58 -14.11
C HIS A 28 -3.91 -16.63 -13.06
N ASN A 29 -4.02 -17.90 -13.36
CA ASN A 29 -3.52 -18.99 -12.50
C ASN A 29 -4.01 -18.87 -11.05
N GLU A 30 -5.32 -18.61 -10.88
CA GLU A 30 -5.90 -18.50 -9.54
C GLU A 30 -5.85 -19.86 -8.82
N THR A 31 -5.32 -19.85 -7.63
CA THR A 31 -5.22 -21.00 -6.73
C THR A 31 -5.62 -20.60 -5.32
N GLU A 32 -5.87 -21.59 -4.47
CA GLU A 32 -6.11 -21.37 -3.05
C GLU A 32 -4.94 -21.93 -2.23
N LEU A 33 -4.45 -21.13 -1.29
CA LEU A 33 -3.41 -21.53 -0.36
C LEU A 33 -3.72 -20.98 1.05
N ALA A 34 -3.79 -21.88 2.02
CA ALA A 34 -4.13 -21.56 3.41
C ALA A 34 -5.44 -20.75 3.54
N GLY A 35 -6.48 -21.10 2.75
CA GLY A 35 -7.77 -20.43 2.74
C GLY A 35 -7.78 -19.06 2.06
N ARG A 36 -6.75 -18.70 1.30
CA ARG A 36 -6.61 -17.42 0.60
C ARG A 36 -6.49 -17.62 -0.91
N LEU A 37 -7.18 -16.78 -1.66
CA LEU A 37 -7.03 -16.75 -3.11
C LEU A 37 -5.71 -16.07 -3.50
N ILE A 38 -5.00 -16.68 -4.43
CA ILE A 38 -3.75 -16.19 -4.99
C ILE A 38 -3.86 -16.24 -6.50
N SER A 39 -3.51 -15.14 -7.17
CA SER A 39 -3.40 -15.08 -8.62
C SER A 39 -2.04 -14.57 -9.05
N SER A 40 -1.55 -15.02 -10.18
CA SER A 40 -0.25 -14.60 -10.68
C SER A 40 -0.24 -14.29 -12.18
N ARG A 41 0.75 -13.49 -12.58
CA ARG A 41 1.09 -13.23 -13.98
C ARG A 41 2.60 -13.09 -14.11
N ARG A 42 3.14 -13.73 -15.13
CA ARG A 42 4.52 -13.51 -15.53
C ARG A 42 4.56 -12.87 -16.92
N GLU A 43 5.30 -11.79 -17.03
CA GLU A 43 5.55 -11.12 -18.30
C GLU A 43 7.03 -10.74 -18.39
N LYS A 44 7.74 -11.29 -19.38
CA LYS A 44 9.19 -11.13 -19.55
C LYS A 44 9.95 -11.56 -18.28
N ASP A 45 10.63 -10.60 -17.68
CA ASP A 45 11.48 -10.70 -16.50
C ASP A 45 10.80 -10.25 -15.19
N VAL A 46 9.47 -10.07 -15.22
CA VAL A 46 8.66 -9.71 -14.04
C VAL A 46 7.59 -10.76 -13.79
N GLU A 47 7.48 -11.21 -12.54
CA GLU A 47 6.41 -12.06 -12.02
C GLU A 47 5.68 -11.35 -10.89
N VAL A 48 4.36 -11.23 -11.01
CA VAL A 48 3.48 -10.65 -10.00
C VAL A 48 2.64 -11.74 -9.38
N ILE A 49 2.59 -11.79 -8.06
CA ILE A 49 1.77 -12.71 -7.27
C ILE A 49 0.91 -11.88 -6.30
N ALA A 50 -0.39 -11.83 -6.52
CA ALA A 50 -1.34 -11.14 -5.63
C ALA A 50 -2.06 -12.13 -4.73
N ILE A 51 -2.25 -11.75 -3.47
CA ILE A 51 -3.00 -12.52 -2.47
C ILE A 51 -4.16 -11.69 -1.91
N LYS A 52 -5.33 -12.33 -1.77
CA LYS A 52 -6.43 -11.84 -0.96
C LYS A 52 -6.10 -12.10 0.50
N ALA A 53 -5.66 -11.06 1.21
CA ALA A 53 -5.14 -11.20 2.56
C ALA A 53 -6.23 -11.37 3.62
N GLY A 54 -7.32 -10.64 3.51
CA GLY A 54 -8.29 -10.34 4.54
C GLY A 54 -7.98 -9.00 5.23
N PRO A 55 -8.98 -8.25 5.71
CA PRO A 55 -8.79 -6.95 6.33
C PRO A 55 -8.10 -7.07 7.70
N GLY A 56 -7.38 -6.02 8.08
CA GLY A 56 -6.74 -5.86 9.37
C GLY A 56 -5.31 -6.42 9.45
N LYS A 57 -4.61 -6.02 10.52
CA LYS A 57 -3.17 -6.26 10.69
C LYS A 57 -2.81 -7.74 10.75
N ILE A 58 -3.57 -8.55 11.49
CA ILE A 58 -3.29 -9.99 11.64
C ILE A 58 -3.39 -10.70 10.30
N GLN A 59 -4.46 -10.42 9.54
CA GLN A 59 -4.69 -11.05 8.25
C GLN A 59 -3.60 -10.66 7.25
N CYS A 60 -3.29 -9.37 7.15
CA CYS A 60 -2.26 -8.88 6.24
C CYS A 60 -0.85 -9.35 6.62
N ALA A 61 -0.48 -9.36 7.91
CA ALA A 61 0.81 -9.88 8.34
C ALA A 61 0.97 -11.37 7.98
N SER A 62 -0.05 -12.19 8.28
CA SER A 62 0.01 -13.63 7.98
C SER A 62 0.01 -13.92 6.46
N ALA A 63 -0.72 -13.13 5.67
CA ALA A 63 -0.71 -13.24 4.21
C ALA A 63 0.64 -12.82 3.62
N THR A 64 1.23 -11.76 4.14
CA THR A 64 2.56 -11.29 3.74
C THR A 64 3.62 -12.35 4.02
N GLN A 65 3.61 -12.95 5.22
CA GLN A 65 4.54 -14.04 5.55
C GLN A 65 4.34 -15.24 4.62
N LEU A 66 3.08 -15.61 4.34
CA LEU A 66 2.77 -16.73 3.42
C LEU A 66 3.33 -16.49 2.01
N ILE A 67 3.18 -15.27 1.48
CA ILE A 67 3.75 -14.91 0.17
C ILE A 67 5.27 -14.98 0.20
N ILE A 68 5.92 -14.47 1.25
CA ILE A 68 7.36 -14.52 1.40
C ILE A 68 7.87 -15.97 1.43
N ASP A 69 7.28 -16.82 2.26
CA ASP A 69 7.71 -18.21 2.44
C ASP A 69 7.50 -19.09 1.21
N LYS A 70 6.48 -18.79 0.40
CA LYS A 70 6.10 -19.65 -0.72
C LYS A 70 6.62 -19.18 -2.06
N PHE A 71 6.83 -17.90 -2.25
CA PHE A 71 7.16 -17.35 -3.56
C PHE A 71 8.49 -16.60 -3.58
N GLU A 72 9.10 -16.33 -2.42
CA GLU A 72 10.40 -15.66 -2.29
C GLU A 72 10.46 -14.38 -3.15
N PRO A 73 9.54 -13.39 -2.92
CA PRO A 73 9.49 -12.18 -3.72
C PRO A 73 10.67 -11.27 -3.41
N ASP A 74 11.14 -10.54 -4.42
CA ASP A 74 12.12 -9.44 -4.25
C ASP A 74 11.49 -8.22 -3.59
N PHE A 75 10.17 -8.04 -3.82
CA PHE A 75 9.39 -6.92 -3.30
C PHE A 75 8.02 -7.36 -2.77
N VAL A 76 7.58 -6.73 -1.69
CA VAL A 76 6.19 -6.79 -1.21
C VAL A 76 5.54 -5.43 -1.41
N PHE A 77 4.42 -5.41 -2.12
CA PHE A 77 3.61 -4.22 -2.33
C PHE A 77 2.31 -4.33 -1.51
N ASP A 78 2.13 -3.39 -0.61
CA ASP A 78 0.89 -3.17 0.12
C ASP A 78 0.02 -2.20 -0.70
N VAL A 79 -1.20 -2.62 -1.05
CA VAL A 79 -2.09 -1.85 -1.93
C VAL A 79 -3.50 -1.77 -1.35
N GLY A 80 -4.26 -0.77 -1.74
CA GLY A 80 -5.68 -0.65 -1.38
C GLY A 80 -6.13 0.77 -1.09
N ALA A 81 -7.32 0.89 -0.50
CA ALA A 81 -7.95 2.14 -0.11
C ALA A 81 -7.30 2.76 1.12
N SER A 82 -7.44 4.08 1.25
CA SER A 82 -7.01 4.87 2.42
C SER A 82 -7.86 6.13 2.57
N GLY A 83 -8.08 6.54 3.81
CA GLY A 83 -8.63 7.84 4.12
C GLY A 83 -7.58 8.95 4.09
N SER A 84 -7.98 10.16 3.69
CA SER A 84 -7.11 11.35 3.67
C SER A 84 -7.03 11.99 5.05
N LEU A 85 -5.81 12.19 5.56
CA LEU A 85 -5.56 12.94 6.81
C LEU A 85 -5.15 14.40 6.57
N SER A 86 -4.83 14.78 5.33
CA SER A 86 -4.34 16.11 4.99
C SER A 86 -5.24 16.80 3.98
N VAL A 87 -5.45 18.10 4.13
CA VAL A 87 -6.17 18.93 3.16
C VAL A 87 -5.47 19.03 1.79
N ASP A 88 -4.19 18.71 1.74
CA ASP A 88 -3.41 18.72 0.51
C ASP A 88 -3.52 17.38 -0.27
N VAL A 89 -4.23 16.39 0.26
CA VAL A 89 -4.40 15.06 -0.35
C VAL A 89 -5.88 14.85 -0.65
N ASN A 90 -6.20 14.72 -1.92
CA ASN A 90 -7.58 14.69 -2.41
C ASN A 90 -8.05 13.28 -2.75
N LEU A 91 -9.35 13.12 -2.94
CA LEU A 91 -9.94 11.90 -3.49
C LEU A 91 -9.22 11.51 -4.79
N TYR A 92 -8.93 10.23 -4.92
CA TYR A 92 -8.22 9.60 -6.04
C TYR A 92 -6.71 9.92 -6.13
N ASP A 93 -6.15 10.76 -5.27
CA ASP A 93 -4.69 10.85 -5.14
C ASP A 93 -4.14 9.50 -4.65
N ILE A 94 -2.96 9.14 -5.13
CA ILE A 94 -2.25 7.95 -4.66
C ILE A 94 -1.21 8.39 -3.64
N VAL A 95 -1.13 7.68 -2.52
CA VAL A 95 -0.14 7.90 -1.48
C VAL A 95 0.84 6.73 -1.45
N CYS A 96 2.12 7.06 -1.65
CA CYS A 96 3.23 6.16 -1.38
C CYS A 96 3.74 6.40 0.03
N GLY A 97 3.65 5.39 0.90
CA GLY A 97 4.02 5.55 2.30
C GLY A 97 5.53 5.72 2.51
N GLU A 98 6.00 6.81 3.08
CA GLU A 98 7.41 7.00 3.47
C GLU A 98 7.70 6.31 4.80
N HIS A 99 6.82 6.44 5.78
CA HIS A 99 6.78 5.70 7.03
C HIS A 99 5.36 5.25 7.32
N SER A 100 5.21 4.16 8.03
CA SER A 100 3.92 3.73 8.57
C SER A 100 3.98 3.67 10.09
N PHE A 101 2.96 4.23 10.77
CA PHE A 101 2.86 4.28 12.22
C PHE A 101 1.60 3.55 12.69
N GLU A 102 1.74 2.61 13.63
CA GLU A 102 0.58 1.95 14.26
C GLU A 102 -0.01 2.86 15.34
N TYR A 103 -1.03 3.63 15.00
CA TYR A 103 -1.62 4.63 15.90
C TYR A 103 -2.51 4.05 17.00
N ASP A 104 -2.92 2.79 16.88
CA ASP A 104 -3.79 2.09 17.83
C ASP A 104 -3.04 1.30 18.93
N VAL A 105 -1.70 1.27 18.90
CA VAL A 105 -0.87 0.52 19.88
C VAL A 105 -0.70 1.30 21.17
N CYS A 106 -0.65 2.61 21.08
CA CYS A 106 -0.51 3.50 22.25
C CYS A 106 -0.95 4.92 21.88
N PRO A 107 -1.16 5.80 22.87
CA PRO A 107 -1.46 7.20 22.61
C PRO A 107 -0.45 7.84 21.66
N THR A 108 -0.92 8.64 20.71
CA THR A 108 -0.11 9.28 19.65
C THR A 108 1.06 10.11 20.20
N ASP A 109 0.89 10.78 21.35
CA ASP A 109 1.98 11.51 22.02
C ASP A 109 3.16 10.63 22.44
N LYS A 110 2.88 9.37 22.82
CA LYS A 110 3.92 8.39 23.12
C LYS A 110 4.55 7.87 21.84
N LEU A 111 3.73 7.54 20.85
CA LEU A 111 4.19 7.04 19.56
C LEU A 111 5.12 8.03 18.86
N ALA A 112 4.79 9.31 18.86
CA ALA A 112 5.62 10.37 18.27
C ALA A 112 7.01 10.51 18.93
N LYS A 113 7.11 10.12 20.22
CA LYS A 113 8.36 10.21 21.03
C LYS A 113 9.09 8.87 21.18
N MET A 114 8.56 7.79 20.61
CA MET A 114 9.23 6.49 20.70
C MET A 114 10.59 6.51 20.00
N PRO A 115 11.59 5.81 20.55
CA PRO A 115 12.84 5.51 19.85
C PRO A 115 12.56 4.80 18.53
N ASP A 116 13.40 5.02 17.52
CA ASP A 116 13.17 4.52 16.16
C ASP A 116 13.13 2.98 16.07
N ASP A 117 13.83 2.28 16.95
CA ASP A 117 13.82 0.82 17.07
C ASP A 117 12.49 0.27 17.64
N LEU A 118 11.74 1.10 18.38
CA LEU A 118 10.43 0.77 18.92
C LEU A 118 9.28 1.35 18.08
N LYS A 119 9.57 2.31 17.17
CA LYS A 119 8.58 2.77 16.21
C LYS A 119 8.28 1.62 15.26
N THR A 120 7.02 1.30 15.14
CA THR A 120 6.53 0.44 14.07
C THR A 120 6.54 1.20 12.75
N SER A 121 7.69 1.76 12.40
CA SER A 121 7.86 2.49 11.16
C SER A 121 8.63 1.65 10.17
N THR A 122 8.07 1.49 9.00
CA THR A 122 8.77 0.95 7.85
C THR A 122 9.30 2.11 7.02
N VAL A 123 10.58 2.08 6.74
CA VAL A 123 11.25 3.13 5.98
C VAL A 123 11.28 2.73 4.51
N LEU A 124 10.56 3.44 3.69
CA LEU A 124 10.64 3.34 2.23
C LEU A 124 12.04 3.63 1.69
N ASN A 125 12.82 4.42 2.41
CA ASN A 125 14.09 4.98 1.96
C ASN A 125 15.18 3.96 1.55
N LYS A 126 14.97 2.66 1.78
CA LYS A 126 15.90 1.62 1.33
C LYS A 126 15.51 0.99 -0.01
N VAL A 127 14.33 1.27 -0.54
CA VAL A 127 13.75 0.53 -1.65
C VAL A 127 13.67 1.33 -2.94
N PHE A 128 13.29 2.60 -2.85
CA PHE A 128 13.13 3.45 -4.02
C PHE A 128 14.06 4.65 -3.94
N SER A 129 14.79 4.93 -4.99
CA SER A 129 15.38 6.24 -5.08
C SER A 129 14.25 7.26 -5.14
N LYS A 130 14.34 8.32 -4.35
CA LYS A 130 13.37 9.44 -4.39
C LYS A 130 13.21 9.99 -5.80
N GLU A 131 14.24 9.85 -6.61
CA GLU A 131 14.27 10.23 -8.02
C GLU A 131 13.31 9.39 -8.87
N VAL A 132 13.32 8.06 -8.74
CA VAL A 132 12.43 7.17 -9.51
C VAL A 132 10.96 7.46 -9.19
N LEU A 133 10.63 7.64 -7.91
CA LEU A 133 9.27 8.01 -7.52
C LEU A 133 8.86 9.37 -8.05
N LYS A 134 9.76 10.35 -8.02
CA LYS A 134 9.51 11.69 -8.56
C LYS A 134 9.30 11.65 -10.07
N GLU A 135 10.13 10.91 -10.78
CA GLU A 135 9.99 10.71 -12.22
C GLU A 135 8.67 10.04 -12.57
N PHE A 136 8.32 8.96 -11.85
CA PHE A 136 7.06 8.25 -12.07
C PHE A 136 5.85 9.12 -11.72
N SER A 137 5.88 9.87 -10.62
CA SER A 137 4.82 10.82 -10.25
C SER A 137 4.59 11.87 -11.33
N ASN A 138 5.66 12.45 -11.87
CA ASN A 138 5.57 13.40 -12.98
C ASN A 138 4.99 12.76 -14.24
N TRP A 139 5.44 11.56 -14.56
CA TRP A 139 4.93 10.81 -15.70
C TRP A 139 3.44 10.48 -15.54
N ALA A 140 3.02 9.99 -14.37
CA ALA A 140 1.63 9.66 -14.07
C ALA A 140 0.72 10.90 -14.15
N LYS A 141 1.18 12.02 -13.63
CA LYS A 141 0.46 13.30 -13.73
C LYS A 141 0.21 13.72 -15.18
N ILE A 142 1.24 13.62 -16.02
CA ILE A 142 1.17 14.06 -17.44
C ILE A 142 0.34 13.07 -18.27
N ASN A 143 0.54 11.77 -18.09
CA ASN A 143 0.00 10.75 -18.99
C ASN A 143 -1.33 10.14 -18.52
N MET A 144 -1.62 10.22 -17.23
CA MET A 144 -2.81 9.61 -16.63
C MET A 144 -3.69 10.63 -15.88
N GLY A 145 -3.22 11.86 -15.65
CA GLY A 145 -3.89 12.83 -14.77
C GLY A 145 -3.89 12.41 -13.29
N THR A 146 -3.06 11.43 -12.91
CA THR A 146 -3.02 10.87 -11.56
C THR A 146 -1.94 11.56 -10.73
N ILE A 147 -2.32 12.02 -9.55
CA ILE A 147 -1.38 12.63 -8.59
C ILE A 147 -0.87 11.53 -7.66
N ILE A 148 0.46 11.46 -7.51
CA ILE A 148 1.11 10.56 -6.57
C ILE A 148 1.88 11.39 -5.55
N LYS A 149 1.60 11.18 -4.29
CA LYS A 149 2.22 11.87 -3.15
C LYS A 149 3.03 10.89 -2.32
N VAL A 150 4.07 11.37 -1.71
CA VAL A 150 4.91 10.60 -0.78
C VAL A 150 4.74 11.18 0.61
N GLY A 151 4.48 10.34 1.60
CA GLY A 151 4.32 10.80 2.97
C GLY A 151 4.04 9.67 3.96
N ASN A 152 3.83 10.04 5.21
CA ASN A 152 3.57 9.07 6.27
C ASN A 152 2.14 8.54 6.22
N ILE A 153 1.97 7.28 6.59
CA ILE A 153 0.67 6.61 6.73
C ILE A 153 0.45 6.24 8.19
N ALA A 154 -0.71 6.59 8.73
CA ALA A 154 -1.19 6.08 10.02
C ALA A 154 -1.93 4.75 9.76
N SER A 155 -1.56 3.68 10.46
CA SER A 155 -2.15 2.35 10.29
C SER A 155 -2.68 1.84 11.62
N GLY A 156 -3.92 1.33 11.65
CA GLY A 156 -4.54 0.82 12.88
C GLY A 156 -5.93 0.27 12.63
N GLU A 157 -6.31 -0.78 13.37
CA GLU A 157 -7.60 -1.48 13.24
C GLU A 157 -8.75 -0.71 13.91
N LYS A 158 -8.79 0.59 13.68
CA LYS A 158 -9.82 1.51 14.12
C LYS A 158 -10.06 2.55 13.03
N ASP A 159 -11.32 2.80 12.71
CA ASP A 159 -11.66 3.82 11.74
C ASP A 159 -11.29 5.22 12.26
N VAL A 160 -10.83 6.04 11.34
CA VAL A 160 -10.69 7.48 11.54
C VAL A 160 -11.96 8.11 10.98
N ASP A 161 -12.95 8.25 11.85
CA ASP A 161 -14.33 8.62 11.54
C ASP A 161 -14.73 10.00 12.10
N ASN A 162 -13.74 10.77 12.52
CA ASN A 162 -13.98 12.12 13.07
C ASN A 162 -12.78 13.04 12.84
N LYS A 163 -13.05 14.32 12.75
CA LYS A 163 -12.06 15.37 12.45
C LYS A 163 -10.98 15.53 13.52
N GLU A 164 -11.31 15.27 14.77
CA GLU A 164 -10.37 15.37 15.89
C GLU A 164 -9.24 14.35 15.75
N LEU A 165 -9.57 13.10 15.55
CA LEU A 165 -8.57 12.03 15.38
C LEU A 165 -7.79 12.23 14.07
N ARG A 166 -8.47 12.60 12.97
CA ARG A 166 -7.83 12.97 11.71
C ARG A 166 -6.74 14.01 11.91
N GLN A 167 -7.08 15.12 12.56
CA GLN A 167 -6.14 16.23 12.84
C GLN A 167 -5.03 15.79 13.78
N GLU A 168 -5.33 14.99 14.80
CA GLU A 168 -4.35 14.47 15.74
C GLU A 168 -3.28 13.64 15.02
N LEU A 169 -3.67 12.69 14.18
CA LEU A 169 -2.75 11.85 13.43
C LEU A 169 -1.91 12.66 12.44
N HIS A 170 -2.54 13.61 11.75
CA HIS A 170 -1.83 14.50 10.85
C HIS A 170 -0.78 15.34 11.57
N HIS A 171 -1.16 16.05 12.64
CA HIS A 171 -0.27 16.98 13.34
C HIS A 171 0.85 16.27 14.12
N LYS A 172 0.54 15.12 14.77
CA LYS A 172 1.51 14.45 15.66
C LYS A 172 2.41 13.48 14.94
N LEU A 173 1.94 12.82 13.88
CA LEU A 173 2.70 11.82 13.14
C LEU A 173 3.14 12.31 11.76
N GLY A 174 2.69 13.48 11.32
CA GLY A 174 2.88 13.96 9.95
C GLY A 174 2.24 13.05 8.92
N ALA A 175 1.24 12.25 9.34
CA ALA A 175 0.58 11.30 8.45
C ALA A 175 -0.36 12.02 7.49
N ILE A 176 -0.33 11.64 6.22
CA ILE A 176 -1.18 12.22 5.17
C ILE A 176 -2.29 11.27 4.72
N ALA A 177 -2.22 10.01 5.10
CA ALA A 177 -3.25 8.99 4.85
C ALA A 177 -3.36 8.02 6.02
N CYS A 178 -4.50 7.32 6.13
CA CYS A 178 -4.73 6.28 7.12
C CYS A 178 -5.40 5.05 6.50
N ASN A 179 -5.11 3.88 7.06
CA ASN A 179 -5.75 2.61 6.78
C ASN A 179 -5.48 1.59 7.89
N TRP A 180 -6.00 0.37 7.75
CA TRP A 180 -5.84 -0.64 8.79
C TRP A 180 -4.57 -1.49 8.66
N GLU A 181 -3.95 -1.63 7.48
CA GLU A 181 -3.08 -2.76 7.18
C GLU A 181 -1.62 -2.41 6.86
N THR A 182 -1.35 -1.22 6.35
CA THR A 182 -0.02 -0.87 5.81
C THR A 182 1.13 -1.23 6.76
N SER A 183 1.01 -0.91 8.06
CA SER A 183 2.05 -1.26 9.03
C SER A 183 2.32 -2.76 9.11
N ALA A 184 1.28 -3.58 9.04
CA ALA A 184 1.41 -5.02 9.16
C ALA A 184 2.15 -5.64 7.97
N ALA A 185 1.75 -5.28 6.75
CA ALA A 185 2.39 -5.77 5.53
C ALA A 185 3.86 -5.34 5.46
N LEU A 186 4.12 -4.05 5.64
CA LEU A 186 5.47 -3.49 5.54
C LEU A 186 6.39 -3.98 6.69
N LYS A 187 5.86 -4.08 7.92
CA LYS A 187 6.65 -4.59 9.05
C LYS A 187 7.03 -6.05 8.87
N THR A 188 6.09 -6.87 8.39
CA THR A 188 6.38 -8.28 8.10
C THR A 188 7.46 -8.42 7.03
N ALA A 189 7.37 -7.65 5.94
CA ALA A 189 8.40 -7.62 4.91
C ALA A 189 9.77 -7.18 5.47
N GLN A 190 9.80 -6.13 6.31
CA GLN A 190 11.02 -5.65 6.95
C GLN A 190 11.66 -6.70 7.85
N LEU A 191 10.88 -7.44 8.65
CA LEU A 191 11.40 -8.51 9.53
C LEU A 191 12.01 -9.68 8.75
N ASN A 192 11.60 -9.86 7.49
CA ASN A 192 12.14 -10.85 6.56
C ASN A 192 13.20 -10.27 5.62
N GLU A 193 13.65 -9.03 5.84
CA GLU A 193 14.64 -8.33 5.00
C GLU A 193 14.19 -8.17 3.52
N ILE A 194 12.89 -8.30 3.24
CA ILE A 194 12.29 -8.10 1.92
C ILE A 194 11.98 -6.61 1.73
N LYS A 195 12.33 -6.10 0.57
CA LYS A 195 11.99 -4.73 0.17
C LYS A 195 10.48 -4.57 0.07
N SER A 196 9.92 -3.48 0.59
CA SER A 196 8.48 -3.27 0.62
C SER A 196 8.08 -1.86 0.21
N PHE A 197 6.86 -1.74 -0.29
CA PHE A 197 6.30 -0.51 -0.82
C PHE A 197 4.81 -0.42 -0.55
N SER A 198 4.33 0.73 -0.10
CA SER A 198 2.89 0.99 0.04
C SER A 198 2.41 1.89 -1.08
N PHE A 199 1.32 1.48 -1.73
CA PHE A 199 0.70 2.18 -2.84
C PHE A 199 -0.81 2.23 -2.61
N ARG A 200 -1.26 3.27 -1.93
CA ARG A 200 -2.63 3.43 -1.46
C ARG A 200 -3.35 4.55 -2.20
N VAL A 201 -4.63 4.39 -2.46
CA VAL A 201 -5.46 5.41 -3.10
C VAL A 201 -6.46 5.99 -2.12
N ILE A 202 -6.66 7.30 -2.19
CA ILE A 202 -7.62 8.00 -1.33
C ILE A 202 -9.04 7.78 -1.82
N THR A 203 -9.87 7.27 -0.93
CA THR A 203 -11.29 6.96 -1.14
C THR A 203 -12.24 7.86 -0.36
N ASP A 204 -11.75 8.46 0.74
CA ASP A 204 -12.52 9.22 1.69
C ASP A 204 -11.67 10.28 2.41
N ASN A 205 -12.32 11.13 3.18
CA ASN A 205 -11.67 12.21 3.91
C ASN A 205 -11.33 11.87 5.37
N ALA A 206 -11.52 10.63 5.80
CA ALA A 206 -11.31 10.21 7.18
C ALA A 206 -12.06 11.11 8.18
N ASP A 207 -13.34 11.31 7.97
CA ASP A 207 -14.23 12.11 8.80
C ASP A 207 -15.58 11.40 9.00
N GLU A 208 -16.59 12.12 9.43
CA GLU A 208 -17.89 11.58 9.80
C GLU A 208 -18.66 10.95 8.61
N GLU A 209 -18.23 11.18 7.38
CA GLU A 209 -18.82 10.66 6.13
C GLU A 209 -18.03 9.47 5.53
N VAL A 210 -17.07 8.92 6.27
CA VAL A 210 -16.11 7.91 5.79
C VAL A 210 -16.77 6.70 5.11
N GLU A 211 -17.86 6.18 5.64
CA GLU A 211 -18.53 4.99 5.10
C GLU A 211 -19.23 5.29 3.76
N ASP A 212 -19.92 6.40 3.67
CA ASP A 212 -20.61 6.84 2.44
C ASP A 212 -19.61 7.19 1.34
N ASP A 213 -18.55 7.93 1.68
CA ASP A 213 -17.48 8.29 0.77
C ASP A 213 -16.74 7.06 0.24
N LEU A 214 -16.37 6.12 1.11
CA LEU A 214 -15.71 4.88 0.73
C LEU A 214 -16.58 4.09 -0.27
N ASN A 215 -17.84 3.88 0.05
CA ASN A 215 -18.77 3.14 -0.80
C ASN A 215 -18.95 3.80 -2.18
N ALA A 216 -19.03 5.14 -2.23
CA ALA A 216 -19.19 5.88 -3.47
C ALA A 216 -17.94 5.88 -4.35
N ASN A 217 -16.74 5.88 -3.76
CA ASN A 217 -15.50 6.16 -4.48
C ASN A 217 -14.63 4.91 -4.72
N TRP A 218 -14.81 3.82 -3.97
CA TRP A 218 -13.91 2.67 -3.90
C TRP A 218 -13.55 2.10 -5.28
N GLY A 219 -14.54 1.72 -6.06
CA GLY A 219 -14.30 1.09 -7.36
C GLY A 219 -13.48 1.98 -8.32
N LYS A 220 -13.84 3.27 -8.42
CA LYS A 220 -13.11 4.23 -9.27
C LYS A 220 -11.70 4.50 -8.78
N ALA A 221 -11.53 4.63 -7.47
CA ALA A 221 -10.23 4.85 -6.86
C ALA A 221 -9.28 3.68 -7.14
N LEU A 222 -9.74 2.44 -6.92
CA LEU A 222 -8.97 1.24 -7.20
C LEU A 222 -8.61 1.12 -8.69
N GLU A 223 -9.52 1.47 -9.58
CA GLU A 223 -9.25 1.47 -11.03
C GLU A 223 -8.08 2.40 -11.37
N ILE A 224 -8.08 3.62 -10.83
CA ILE A 224 -7.00 4.60 -11.04
C ILE A 224 -5.68 4.06 -10.49
N MET A 225 -5.69 3.57 -9.25
CA MET A 225 -4.50 3.06 -8.59
C MET A 225 -3.90 1.86 -9.30
N PHE A 226 -4.69 0.85 -9.63
CA PHE A 226 -4.17 -0.35 -10.28
C PHE A 226 -3.74 -0.10 -11.73
N LYS A 227 -4.35 0.85 -12.44
CA LYS A 227 -3.83 1.29 -13.75
C LYS A 227 -2.44 1.92 -13.60
N ALA A 228 -2.24 2.78 -12.61
CA ALA A 228 -0.93 3.38 -12.34
C ALA A 228 0.09 2.30 -11.90
N LEU A 229 -0.30 1.39 -11.01
CA LEU A 229 0.54 0.29 -10.56
C LEU A 229 0.93 -0.66 -11.70
N ASN A 230 0.00 -0.98 -12.60
CA ASN A 230 0.28 -1.78 -13.79
C ASN A 230 1.38 -1.14 -14.66
N LYS A 231 1.29 0.17 -14.89
CA LYS A 231 2.32 0.92 -15.61
C LYS A 231 3.66 0.91 -14.86
N PHE A 232 3.62 1.12 -13.55
CA PHE A 232 4.82 1.08 -12.72
C PHE A 232 5.56 -0.27 -12.82
N ILE A 233 4.82 -1.36 -12.75
CA ILE A 233 5.37 -2.71 -12.78
C ILE A 233 5.86 -3.08 -14.18
N PHE A 234 4.99 -3.00 -15.19
CA PHE A 234 5.24 -3.60 -16.50
C PHE A 234 5.86 -2.67 -17.55
N GLU A 235 5.95 -1.36 -17.29
CA GLU A 235 6.65 -0.41 -18.17
C GLU A 235 8.08 -0.09 -17.73
N GLY A 236 8.64 -0.91 -16.84
CA GLY A 236 10.07 -0.88 -16.51
C GLY A 236 10.47 0.07 -15.39
N TRP A 237 9.52 0.70 -14.69
CA TRP A 237 9.85 1.54 -13.53
C TRP A 237 10.37 0.71 -12.36
N VAL A 238 9.80 -0.47 -12.14
CA VAL A 238 10.24 -1.40 -11.09
C VAL A 238 11.70 -1.85 -11.29
N ASN A 239 12.19 -1.89 -12.51
CA ASN A 239 13.57 -2.28 -12.82
C ASN A 239 14.60 -1.16 -12.58
N LYS A 240 14.14 0.04 -12.23
CA LYS A 240 15.00 1.19 -11.89
C LYS A 240 15.29 1.30 -10.39
N ILE A 241 14.77 0.35 -9.59
CA ILE A 241 14.82 0.35 -8.13
C ILE A 241 16.03 -0.42 -7.60
#